data_653f3d9896399e5e9011ec7a2a714b90
#
_entry.id   653f3d9896399e5e9011ec7a2a714b90
#
_cell.length_a   1.000
_cell.length_b   1.000
_cell.length_c   1.000
_cell.angle_alpha   90.00
_cell.angle_beta   90.00
_cell.angle_gamma   90.00
#
_symmetry.space_group_name_H-M   'P 1'
#
loop_
_entity.id
_entity.type
_entity.pdbx_description
1 polymer ?
#
loop_
_entity_poly.entity_id
_entity_poly.type
_entity_poly.pdbx_seq_one_letter_code
_entity_poly.pdbx_strand_id
1 'polypeptide(L)'
;MPRFAANLSMLYPEHDFLDRFAAAAADGFQAVEYLFPYDYSAQQLKQRLDDNGLVQALFNAPPGNWAAGERGVVSLPGREAEFREGFDQALEYAAILGNDRIHVMAGLLANEADRARHHETYLENLSHAATQAAKVGITVLLEPINTRDMPGFFLNHQHQAQAACKAVGRDNLKVQFDIYHCQIVEGDVATKLRRDIAGIGHIQIAGVPDRHEPDLHNELYYPYLFELIDKLGYSGWVGCEYRPRGNTSEGLQWMRDWQAR
;
A
#
# COMPACT_ATOMS: atom_id res chain seq x y z
N MET A 1 -19.10 -1.53 -7.35
CA MET A 1 -18.75 -1.33 -5.93
C MET A 1 -17.27 -1.59 -5.73
N PRO A 2 -16.55 -0.78 -4.92
CA PRO A 2 -15.16 -1.06 -4.61
C PRO A 2 -14.98 -2.46 -4.03
N ARG A 3 -13.92 -3.14 -4.42
CA ARG A 3 -13.55 -4.46 -3.89
C ARG A 3 -12.54 -4.25 -2.79
N PHE A 4 -12.84 -4.70 -1.58
CA PHE A 4 -11.99 -4.50 -0.42
C PHE A 4 -11.00 -5.64 -0.22
N ALA A 5 -9.76 -5.30 0.17
CA ALA A 5 -8.73 -6.23 0.62
C ALA A 5 -8.42 -5.98 2.09
N ALA A 6 -8.35 -7.02 2.91
CA ALA A 6 -7.97 -6.88 4.32
C ALA A 6 -6.46 -6.69 4.45
N ASN A 7 -6.01 -5.63 5.13
CA ASN A 7 -4.59 -5.48 5.45
C ASN A 7 -4.27 -6.29 6.72
N LEU A 8 -3.66 -7.46 6.55
CA LEU A 8 -3.40 -8.39 7.65
C LEU A 8 -2.26 -7.94 8.59
N SER A 9 -1.52 -6.89 8.25
CA SER A 9 -0.58 -6.27 9.19
C SER A 9 -1.28 -5.44 10.26
N MET A 10 -2.52 -5.00 10.00
CA MET A 10 -3.29 -4.14 10.89
C MET A 10 -4.58 -4.78 11.39
N LEU A 11 -5.32 -5.47 10.51
CA LEU A 11 -6.57 -6.15 10.86
C LEU A 11 -6.30 -7.51 11.51
N TYR A 12 -7.25 -7.93 12.33
CA TYR A 12 -7.20 -9.21 13.06
C TYR A 12 -6.02 -9.34 14.03
N PRO A 13 -5.63 -8.28 14.79
CA PRO A 13 -4.54 -8.36 15.75
C PRO A 13 -4.80 -9.37 16.87
N GLU A 14 -6.05 -9.78 17.07
CA GLU A 14 -6.52 -10.83 17.98
C GLU A 14 -6.10 -12.26 17.60
N HIS A 15 -5.57 -12.45 16.37
CA HIS A 15 -5.11 -13.73 15.82
C HIS A 15 -3.61 -13.69 15.51
N ASP A 16 -2.96 -14.85 15.56
CA ASP A 16 -1.62 -15.03 15.00
C ASP A 16 -1.66 -14.76 13.48
N PHE A 17 -0.56 -14.24 12.93
CA PHE A 17 -0.56 -13.71 11.56
C PHE A 17 -1.08 -14.72 10.51
N LEU A 18 -0.65 -15.98 10.59
CA LEU A 18 -1.08 -17.02 9.63
C LEU A 18 -2.56 -17.40 9.75
N ASP A 19 -3.21 -17.12 10.88
CA ASP A 19 -4.63 -17.41 11.10
C ASP A 19 -5.53 -16.24 10.67
N ARG A 20 -4.96 -15.04 10.45
CA ARG A 20 -5.67 -13.86 9.95
C ARG A 20 -6.26 -14.07 8.55
N PHE A 21 -5.66 -14.94 7.74
CA PHE A 21 -6.17 -15.30 6.42
C PHE A 21 -7.56 -15.94 6.52
N ALA A 22 -7.70 -16.92 7.39
CA ALA A 22 -8.99 -17.60 7.63
C ALA A 22 -10.03 -16.64 8.22
N ALA A 23 -9.64 -15.76 9.15
CA ALA A 23 -10.52 -14.75 9.73
C ALA A 23 -11.02 -13.76 8.67
N ALA A 24 -10.13 -13.25 7.80
CA ALA A 24 -10.51 -12.37 6.71
C ALA A 24 -11.47 -13.02 5.72
N ALA A 25 -11.23 -14.28 5.34
CA ALA A 25 -12.13 -15.03 4.46
C ALA A 25 -13.50 -15.27 5.11
N ALA A 26 -13.54 -15.58 6.41
CA ALA A 26 -14.79 -15.77 7.17
C ALA A 26 -15.63 -14.48 7.22
N ASP A 27 -15.01 -13.32 7.24
CA ASP A 27 -15.68 -12.01 7.19
C ASP A 27 -16.04 -11.56 5.75
N GLY A 28 -15.77 -12.38 4.74
CA GLY A 28 -16.17 -12.16 3.35
C GLY A 28 -15.17 -11.37 2.49
N PHE A 29 -13.95 -11.12 2.98
CA PHE A 29 -12.88 -10.61 2.12
C PHE A 29 -12.50 -11.65 1.07
N GLN A 30 -12.23 -11.18 -0.15
CA GLN A 30 -11.75 -12.01 -1.26
C GLN A 30 -10.27 -11.77 -1.56
N ALA A 31 -9.68 -10.75 -0.96
CA ALA A 31 -8.28 -10.41 -1.11
C ALA A 31 -7.70 -9.93 0.22
N VAL A 32 -6.39 -10.09 0.33
CA VAL A 32 -5.61 -9.60 1.46
C VAL A 32 -4.38 -8.85 0.97
N GLU A 33 -3.87 -7.99 1.82
CA GLU A 33 -2.58 -7.34 1.69
C GLU A 33 -1.87 -7.32 3.04
N TYR A 34 -0.59 -7.12 3.05
CA TYR A 34 0.22 -6.96 4.26
C TYR A 34 1.54 -6.26 3.96
N LEU A 35 2.20 -5.74 4.98
CA LEU A 35 3.42 -4.96 4.79
C LEU A 35 4.58 -5.87 4.34
N PHE A 36 5.06 -6.75 5.19
CA PHE A 36 6.28 -7.51 4.94
C PHE A 36 6.05 -9.01 5.13
N PRO A 37 6.17 -9.83 4.07
CA PRO A 37 5.93 -11.27 4.14
C PRO A 37 7.14 -12.09 4.66
N TYR A 38 8.30 -11.48 4.83
CA TYR A 38 9.60 -12.14 4.84
C TYR A 38 9.92 -12.96 6.09
N ASP A 39 9.08 -12.88 7.13
CA ASP A 39 9.15 -13.76 8.32
C ASP A 39 8.62 -15.18 8.05
N TYR A 40 7.94 -15.38 6.91
CA TYR A 40 7.35 -16.64 6.47
C TYR A 40 7.83 -16.99 5.06
N SER A 41 7.94 -18.28 4.75
CA SER A 41 8.21 -18.66 3.36
C SER A 41 7.04 -18.31 2.44
N ALA A 42 7.33 -17.95 1.20
CA ALA A 42 6.30 -17.62 0.22
C ALA A 42 5.32 -18.79 0.02
N GLN A 43 5.80 -20.06 0.14
CA GLN A 43 4.98 -21.26 0.04
C GLN A 43 3.97 -21.37 1.20
N GLN A 44 4.39 -21.06 2.44
CA GLN A 44 3.46 -21.03 3.59
C GLN A 44 2.34 -20.00 3.39
N LEU A 45 2.70 -18.80 2.92
CA LEU A 45 1.71 -17.75 2.63
C LEU A 45 0.79 -18.13 1.47
N LYS A 46 1.35 -18.72 0.40
CA LYS A 46 0.56 -19.22 -0.73
C LYS A 46 -0.44 -20.28 -0.30
N GLN A 47 -0.03 -21.20 0.58
CA GLN A 47 -0.93 -22.22 1.12
C GLN A 47 -2.10 -21.58 1.88
N ARG A 48 -1.84 -20.51 2.71
CA ARG A 48 -2.90 -19.79 3.43
C ARG A 48 -3.87 -19.09 2.47
N LEU A 49 -3.36 -18.50 1.38
CA LEU A 49 -4.21 -17.90 0.34
C LEU A 49 -5.10 -18.96 -0.30
N ASP A 50 -4.53 -20.10 -0.71
CA ASP A 50 -5.25 -21.17 -1.42
C ASP A 50 -6.29 -21.83 -0.52
N ASP A 51 -5.93 -22.17 0.73
CA ASP A 51 -6.83 -22.80 1.69
C ASP A 51 -8.07 -21.95 1.99
N ASN A 52 -7.97 -20.62 1.83
CA ASN A 52 -9.03 -19.68 2.14
C ASN A 52 -9.64 -19.01 0.89
N GLY A 53 -9.21 -19.37 -0.32
CA GLY A 53 -9.72 -18.79 -1.57
C GLY A 53 -9.43 -17.30 -1.72
N LEU A 54 -8.32 -16.82 -1.14
CA LEU A 54 -7.96 -15.40 -1.13
C LEU A 54 -6.95 -15.05 -2.23
N VAL A 55 -7.02 -13.81 -2.71
CA VAL A 55 -6.05 -13.22 -3.63
C VAL A 55 -5.08 -12.33 -2.84
N GLN A 56 -3.78 -12.40 -3.16
CA GLN A 56 -2.81 -11.43 -2.68
C GLN A 56 -2.92 -10.15 -3.50
N ALA A 57 -3.33 -9.05 -2.88
CA ALA A 57 -3.51 -7.76 -3.56
C ALA A 57 -2.22 -6.94 -3.63
N LEU A 58 -1.45 -6.93 -2.55
CA LEU A 58 -0.25 -6.11 -2.38
C LEU A 58 0.61 -6.63 -1.24
N PHE A 59 1.92 -6.44 -1.35
CA PHE A 59 2.87 -6.40 -0.24
C PHE A 59 4.04 -5.46 -0.56
N ASN A 60 4.86 -5.12 0.45
CA ASN A 60 5.98 -4.20 0.31
C ASN A 60 7.29 -4.96 0.09
N ALA A 61 8.17 -4.42 -0.75
CA ALA A 61 9.57 -4.85 -0.81
C ALA A 61 10.26 -4.63 0.57
N PRO A 62 11.38 -5.33 0.86
CA PRO A 62 12.09 -5.17 2.12
C PRO A 62 12.38 -3.72 2.46
N PRO A 63 12.04 -3.26 3.69
CA PRO A 63 12.10 -1.86 4.07
C PRO A 63 13.46 -1.42 4.63
N GLY A 64 14.49 -2.26 4.60
CA GLY A 64 15.67 -2.15 5.44
C GLY A 64 15.44 -2.67 6.86
N ASN A 65 16.19 -2.19 7.83
CA ASN A 65 16.06 -2.60 9.22
C ASN A 65 14.89 -1.87 9.90
N TRP A 66 13.68 -2.41 9.75
CA TRP A 66 12.45 -1.84 10.31
C TRP A 66 12.50 -1.69 11.85
N ALA A 67 13.08 -2.68 12.54
CA ALA A 67 13.21 -2.67 14.01
C ALA A 67 14.15 -1.56 14.50
N ALA A 68 15.16 -1.20 13.71
CA ALA A 68 16.04 -0.06 13.97
C ALA A 68 15.45 1.29 13.55
N GLY A 69 14.22 1.33 13.04
CA GLY A 69 13.54 2.56 12.66
C GLY A 69 13.65 2.93 11.19
N GLU A 70 14.25 2.10 10.33
CA GLU A 70 14.25 2.36 8.89
C GLU A 70 12.83 2.24 8.30
N ARG A 71 12.56 2.98 7.23
CA ARG A 71 11.23 3.08 6.60
C ARG A 71 11.33 3.01 5.08
N GLY A 72 12.17 2.11 4.57
CA GLY A 72 12.49 1.97 3.16
C GLY A 72 13.90 2.44 2.83
N VAL A 73 14.41 1.99 1.69
CA VAL A 73 15.78 2.26 1.26
C VAL A 73 15.88 2.83 -0.17
N VAL A 74 14.74 3.02 -0.83
CA VAL A 74 14.71 3.37 -2.27
C VAL A 74 15.39 4.71 -2.57
N SER A 75 15.26 5.70 -1.68
CA SER A 75 15.88 7.02 -1.87
C SER A 75 17.24 7.15 -1.23
N LEU A 76 17.79 6.12 -0.57
CA LEU A 76 18.99 6.24 0.24
C LEU A 76 20.26 6.08 -0.59
N PRO A 77 21.06 7.15 -0.78
CA PRO A 77 22.34 7.06 -1.52
C PRO A 77 23.32 6.10 -0.86
N GLY A 78 23.95 5.23 -1.68
CA GLY A 78 24.89 4.21 -1.23
C GLY A 78 24.25 2.89 -0.80
N ARG A 79 22.90 2.78 -0.88
CA ARG A 79 22.17 1.53 -0.57
C ARG A 79 21.45 0.95 -1.79
N GLU A 80 21.88 1.34 -2.98
CA GLU A 80 21.24 0.90 -4.24
C GLU A 80 21.34 -0.62 -4.43
N ALA A 81 22.47 -1.22 -4.05
CA ALA A 81 22.66 -2.69 -4.14
C ALA A 81 21.68 -3.42 -3.21
N GLU A 82 21.57 -2.98 -1.97
CA GLU A 82 20.63 -3.54 -1.00
C GLU A 82 19.18 -3.44 -1.49
N PHE A 83 18.80 -2.28 -2.05
CA PHE A 83 17.46 -2.13 -2.63
C PHE A 83 17.22 -3.14 -3.75
N ARG A 84 18.19 -3.32 -4.67
CA ARG A 84 18.05 -4.23 -5.81
C ARG A 84 17.94 -5.69 -5.37
N GLU A 85 18.77 -6.13 -4.43
CA GLU A 85 18.70 -7.47 -3.85
C GLU A 85 17.34 -7.71 -3.14
N GLY A 86 16.87 -6.75 -2.34
CA GLY A 86 15.57 -6.84 -1.69
C GLY A 86 14.40 -6.82 -2.68
N PHE A 87 14.52 -6.06 -3.77
CA PHE A 87 13.49 -6.05 -4.80
C PHE A 87 13.44 -7.36 -5.60
N ASP A 88 14.59 -7.97 -5.90
CA ASP A 88 14.66 -9.30 -6.53
C ASP A 88 14.00 -10.36 -5.62
N GLN A 89 14.24 -10.33 -4.31
CA GLN A 89 13.52 -11.17 -3.33
C GLN A 89 12.00 -10.92 -3.38
N ALA A 90 11.57 -9.66 -3.47
CA ALA A 90 10.15 -9.35 -3.58
C ALA A 90 9.52 -9.91 -4.88
N LEU A 91 10.23 -9.89 -5.99
CA LEU A 91 9.78 -10.50 -7.25
C LEU A 91 9.63 -12.01 -7.14
N GLU A 92 10.54 -12.70 -6.43
CA GLU A 92 10.44 -14.15 -6.17
C GLU A 92 9.17 -14.48 -5.34
N TYR A 93 8.89 -13.69 -4.28
CA TYR A 93 7.67 -13.84 -3.48
C TYR A 93 6.43 -13.59 -4.34
N ALA A 94 6.42 -12.52 -5.13
CA ALA A 94 5.28 -12.18 -5.99
C ALA A 94 4.96 -13.30 -6.99
N ALA A 95 5.97 -13.92 -7.57
CA ALA A 95 5.79 -15.04 -8.50
C ALA A 95 5.10 -16.25 -7.84
N ILE A 96 5.40 -16.53 -6.57
CA ILE A 96 4.81 -17.65 -5.82
C ILE A 96 3.39 -17.27 -5.33
N LEU A 97 3.22 -16.07 -4.79
CA LEU A 97 1.94 -15.60 -4.24
C LEU A 97 0.91 -15.29 -5.34
N GLY A 98 1.38 -15.03 -6.56
CA GLY A 98 0.53 -14.69 -7.70
C GLY A 98 -0.02 -13.26 -7.65
N ASN A 99 0.64 -12.34 -6.93
CA ASN A 99 0.24 -10.94 -6.93
C ASN A 99 0.96 -10.12 -8.01
N ASP A 100 0.31 -9.04 -8.44
CA ASP A 100 0.74 -8.20 -9.54
C ASP A 100 1.20 -6.79 -9.11
N ARG A 101 1.33 -6.55 -7.80
CA ARG A 101 1.70 -5.24 -7.22
C ARG A 101 2.71 -5.39 -6.10
N ILE A 102 3.76 -4.57 -6.13
CA ILE A 102 4.76 -4.45 -5.06
C ILE A 102 4.93 -2.97 -4.73
N HIS A 103 4.73 -2.61 -3.45
CA HIS A 103 5.05 -1.27 -2.96
C HIS A 103 6.53 -1.18 -2.57
N VAL A 104 7.18 -0.07 -2.90
CA VAL A 104 8.56 0.23 -2.55
C VAL A 104 8.62 1.50 -1.69
N MET A 105 9.01 1.34 -0.43
CA MET A 105 9.04 2.45 0.53
C MET A 105 10.23 3.37 0.27
N ALA A 106 9.95 4.68 0.17
CA ALA A 106 10.94 5.68 -0.21
C ALA A 106 12.13 5.79 0.76
N GLY A 107 11.88 5.70 2.05
CA GLY A 107 12.90 5.89 3.09
C GLY A 107 12.80 7.23 3.81
N LEU A 108 13.68 7.43 4.80
CA LEU A 108 13.72 8.65 5.59
C LEU A 108 14.80 9.61 5.05
N LEU A 109 14.48 10.89 5.02
CA LEU A 109 15.41 11.98 4.73
C LEU A 109 15.82 12.64 6.05
N ALA A 110 17.04 12.38 6.49
CA ALA A 110 17.54 12.91 7.76
C ALA A 110 17.90 14.41 7.69
N ASN A 111 18.31 14.88 6.51
CA ASN A 111 18.72 16.27 6.30
C ASN A 111 18.15 16.77 4.97
N GLU A 112 17.42 17.87 5.01
CA GLU A 112 16.81 18.47 3.81
C GLU A 112 17.85 18.91 2.75
N ALA A 113 19.07 19.25 3.16
CA ALA A 113 20.17 19.58 2.24
C ALA A 113 20.54 18.42 1.29
N ASP A 114 20.24 17.18 1.67
CA ASP A 114 20.55 15.99 0.88
C ASP A 114 19.40 15.60 -0.08
N ARG A 115 18.29 16.30 -0.07
CA ARG A 115 17.06 15.96 -0.85
C ARG A 115 17.35 15.76 -2.34
N ALA A 116 18.18 16.57 -2.94
CA ALA A 116 18.50 16.46 -4.37
C ALA A 116 19.19 15.13 -4.68
N ARG A 117 20.17 14.73 -3.87
CA ARG A 117 20.90 13.46 -4.00
C ARG A 117 19.99 12.26 -3.74
N HIS A 118 19.12 12.33 -2.71
CA HIS A 118 18.10 11.32 -2.46
C HIS A 118 17.14 11.18 -3.66
N HIS A 119 16.75 12.29 -4.27
CA HIS A 119 15.85 12.29 -5.42
C HIS A 119 16.50 11.61 -6.65
N GLU A 120 17.77 11.84 -6.92
CA GLU A 120 18.51 11.17 -8.00
C GLU A 120 18.54 9.66 -7.78
N THR A 121 18.96 9.21 -6.59
CA THR A 121 18.97 7.79 -6.18
C THR A 121 17.57 7.18 -6.28
N TYR A 122 16.54 7.91 -5.83
CA TYR A 122 15.15 7.46 -5.87
C TYR A 122 14.72 7.17 -7.30
N LEU A 123 14.92 8.08 -8.24
CA LEU A 123 14.54 7.89 -9.64
C LEU A 123 15.32 6.75 -10.31
N GLU A 124 16.63 6.61 -10.02
CA GLU A 124 17.43 5.50 -10.53
C GLU A 124 16.89 4.15 -10.06
N ASN A 125 16.65 4.01 -8.75
CA ASN A 125 16.14 2.77 -8.17
C ASN A 125 14.72 2.44 -8.66
N LEU A 126 13.84 3.44 -8.80
CA LEU A 126 12.51 3.25 -9.37
C LEU A 126 12.56 2.78 -10.83
N SER A 127 13.46 3.38 -11.63
CA SER A 127 13.66 2.97 -13.03
C SER A 127 14.13 1.51 -13.12
N HIS A 128 15.05 1.11 -12.22
CA HIS A 128 15.51 -0.28 -12.11
C HIS A 128 14.33 -1.21 -11.74
N ALA A 129 13.64 -0.91 -10.64
CA ALA A 129 12.51 -1.72 -10.15
C ALA A 129 11.42 -1.90 -11.21
N ALA A 130 10.97 -0.80 -11.84
CA ALA A 130 9.96 -0.84 -12.88
C ALA A 130 10.42 -1.67 -14.09
N THR A 131 11.70 -1.58 -14.47
CA THR A 131 12.27 -2.36 -15.58
C THR A 131 12.29 -3.87 -15.27
N GLN A 132 12.68 -4.27 -14.05
CA GLN A 132 12.69 -5.70 -13.68
C GLN A 132 11.24 -6.23 -13.54
N ALA A 133 10.37 -5.48 -12.86
CA ALA A 133 8.97 -5.83 -12.65
C ALA A 133 8.18 -5.99 -13.96
N ALA A 134 8.47 -5.16 -14.98
CA ALA A 134 7.82 -5.26 -16.29
C ALA A 134 8.03 -6.62 -16.98
N LYS A 135 9.18 -7.27 -16.73
CA LYS A 135 9.50 -8.59 -17.33
C LYS A 135 8.56 -9.70 -16.87
N VAL A 136 7.93 -9.50 -15.70
CA VAL A 136 7.05 -10.48 -15.05
C VAL A 136 5.63 -9.93 -14.81
N GLY A 137 5.28 -8.80 -15.43
CA GLY A 137 3.94 -8.25 -15.39
C GLY A 137 3.55 -7.58 -14.07
N ILE A 138 4.53 -7.18 -13.25
CA ILE A 138 4.29 -6.55 -11.94
C ILE A 138 4.28 -5.02 -12.05
N THR A 139 3.35 -4.39 -11.36
CA THR A 139 3.27 -2.95 -11.13
C THR A 139 4.02 -2.58 -9.84
N VAL A 140 4.94 -1.63 -9.94
CA VAL A 140 5.63 -1.04 -8.81
C VAL A 140 4.83 0.15 -8.30
N LEU A 141 4.67 0.25 -6.98
CA LEU A 141 3.87 1.30 -6.35
C LEU A 141 4.73 2.22 -5.49
N LEU A 142 4.40 3.50 -5.54
CA LEU A 142 4.95 4.58 -4.71
C LEU A 142 3.85 5.11 -3.81
N GLU A 143 4.15 5.34 -2.54
CA GLU A 143 3.17 5.85 -1.58
C GLU A 143 3.65 7.13 -0.92
N PRO A 144 2.92 8.24 -1.08
CA PRO A 144 3.08 9.42 -0.23
C PRO A 144 2.54 9.15 1.17
N ILE A 145 3.42 9.23 2.18
CA ILE A 145 3.08 8.94 3.58
C ILE A 145 3.12 10.22 4.41
N ASN A 146 2.16 10.39 5.34
CA ASN A 146 2.09 11.54 6.19
C ASN A 146 3.24 11.62 7.21
N THR A 147 3.64 12.84 7.56
CA THR A 147 4.75 13.11 8.49
C THR A 147 4.38 13.01 9.96
N ARG A 148 3.09 12.83 10.29
CA ARG A 148 2.62 12.55 11.65
C ARG A 148 2.97 11.12 12.05
N ASP A 149 2.69 10.15 11.17
CA ASP A 149 2.96 8.74 11.41
C ASP A 149 4.41 8.36 11.09
N MET A 150 5.00 9.01 10.07
CA MET A 150 6.39 8.80 9.64
C MET A 150 7.16 10.13 9.52
N PRO A 151 7.64 10.70 10.63
CA PRO A 151 8.49 11.90 10.59
C PRO A 151 9.72 11.69 9.71
N GLY A 152 10.00 12.66 8.84
CA GLY A 152 11.15 12.60 7.94
C GLY A 152 10.98 11.69 6.72
N PHE A 153 9.81 11.11 6.46
CA PHE A 153 9.61 10.30 5.26
C PHE A 153 9.83 11.14 3.99
N PHE A 154 10.56 10.57 3.03
CA PHE A 154 11.03 11.32 1.85
C PHE A 154 9.90 11.78 0.92
N LEU A 155 8.86 10.95 0.75
CA LEU A 155 7.75 11.17 -0.18
C LEU A 155 6.43 11.42 0.58
N ASN A 156 5.91 12.67 0.54
CA ASN A 156 4.77 13.04 1.38
C ASN A 156 3.53 13.51 0.59
N HIS A 157 3.69 13.94 -0.67
CA HIS A 157 2.60 14.58 -1.42
C HIS A 157 2.30 13.81 -2.71
N GLN A 158 1.02 13.76 -3.08
CA GLN A 158 0.56 13.08 -4.31
C GLN A 158 1.24 13.61 -5.57
N HIS A 159 1.41 14.94 -5.67
CA HIS A 159 2.09 15.54 -6.83
C HIS A 159 3.57 15.12 -6.96
N GLN A 160 4.27 14.85 -5.84
CA GLN A 160 5.66 14.36 -5.85
C GLN A 160 5.72 12.94 -6.43
N ALA A 161 4.80 12.05 -5.99
CA ALA A 161 4.73 10.69 -6.52
C ALA A 161 4.38 10.67 -8.02
N GLN A 162 3.41 11.48 -8.45
CA GLN A 162 3.06 11.62 -9.87
C GLN A 162 4.23 12.16 -10.70
N ALA A 163 4.99 13.13 -10.16
CA ALA A 163 6.18 13.66 -10.80
C ALA A 163 7.28 12.60 -10.95
N ALA A 164 7.51 11.76 -9.93
CA ALA A 164 8.46 10.66 -9.98
C ALA A 164 8.04 9.60 -11.02
N CYS A 165 6.77 9.19 -11.05
CA CYS A 165 6.24 8.28 -12.09
C CYS A 165 6.47 8.85 -13.50
N LYS A 166 6.17 10.13 -13.70
CA LYS A 166 6.37 10.82 -14.99
C LYS A 166 7.84 10.90 -15.38
N ALA A 167 8.73 11.18 -14.42
CA ALA A 167 10.17 11.30 -14.67
C ALA A 167 10.79 9.96 -15.08
N VAL A 168 10.36 8.85 -14.45
CA VAL A 168 10.78 7.50 -14.80
C VAL A 168 10.17 7.03 -16.12
N GLY A 169 8.93 7.43 -16.41
CA GLY A 169 8.28 7.19 -17.71
C GLY A 169 7.99 5.73 -18.03
N ARG A 170 7.65 4.92 -17.00
CA ARG A 170 7.28 3.50 -17.15
C ARG A 170 5.81 3.29 -16.79
N ASP A 171 5.04 2.63 -17.65
CA ASP A 171 3.59 2.42 -17.48
C ASP A 171 3.24 1.55 -16.25
N ASN A 172 4.17 0.69 -15.84
CA ASN A 172 4.04 -0.17 -14.66
C ASN A 172 4.60 0.45 -13.37
N LEU A 173 4.89 1.76 -13.36
CA LEU A 173 5.20 2.51 -12.14
C LEU A 173 4.02 3.42 -11.84
N LYS A 174 3.33 3.19 -10.71
CA LYS A 174 2.09 3.88 -10.36
C LYS A 174 2.07 4.31 -8.90
N VAL A 175 1.08 5.09 -8.54
CA VAL A 175 0.89 5.58 -7.18
C VAL A 175 -0.03 4.66 -6.40
N GLN A 176 0.37 4.31 -5.18
CA GLN A 176 -0.50 3.84 -4.11
C GLN A 176 -1.11 5.07 -3.45
N PHE A 177 -2.41 5.24 -3.64
CA PHE A 177 -3.15 6.38 -3.11
C PHE A 177 -3.82 5.98 -1.80
N ASP A 178 -3.12 6.18 -0.69
CA ASP A 178 -3.75 6.04 0.63
C ASP A 178 -4.53 7.33 0.94
N ILE A 179 -5.86 7.17 1.07
CA ILE A 179 -6.79 8.26 1.36
C ILE A 179 -6.51 8.87 2.74
N TYR A 180 -6.14 8.05 3.72
CA TYR A 180 -5.78 8.51 5.06
C TYR A 180 -4.56 9.42 5.05
N HIS A 181 -3.47 8.99 4.40
CA HIS A 181 -2.27 9.82 4.30
C HIS A 181 -2.52 11.10 3.51
N CYS A 182 -3.25 11.01 2.40
CA CYS A 182 -3.61 12.17 1.58
C CYS A 182 -4.43 13.19 2.37
N GLN A 183 -5.43 12.77 3.15
CA GLN A 183 -6.27 13.68 3.94
C GLN A 183 -5.45 14.44 4.98
N ILE A 184 -4.52 13.76 5.68
CA ILE A 184 -3.70 14.39 6.73
C ILE A 184 -2.76 15.46 6.16
N VAL A 185 -2.15 15.19 5.00
CA VAL A 185 -1.10 16.08 4.44
C VAL A 185 -1.68 17.18 3.58
N GLU A 186 -2.66 16.83 2.74
CA GLU A 186 -3.07 17.71 1.64
C GLU A 186 -4.57 18.01 1.64
N GLY A 187 -5.40 17.09 2.12
CA GLY A 187 -6.86 17.17 1.92
C GLY A 187 -7.26 17.11 0.44
N ASP A 188 -8.46 17.60 0.14
CA ASP A 188 -9.02 17.65 -1.24
C ASP A 188 -8.94 16.31 -1.99
N VAL A 189 -9.20 15.22 -1.26
CA VAL A 189 -9.07 13.83 -1.70
C VAL A 189 -9.84 13.57 -3.00
N ALA A 190 -11.10 14.01 -3.06
CA ALA A 190 -11.96 13.73 -4.20
C ALA A 190 -11.46 14.36 -5.51
N THR A 191 -10.91 15.58 -5.45
CA THR A 191 -10.33 16.26 -6.61
C THR A 191 -9.07 15.55 -7.08
N LYS A 192 -8.21 15.10 -6.14
CA LYS A 192 -6.99 14.37 -6.45
C LYS A 192 -7.29 13.01 -7.06
N LEU A 193 -8.25 12.25 -6.52
CA LEU A 193 -8.70 10.98 -7.11
C LEU A 193 -9.15 11.18 -8.57
N ARG A 194 -9.99 12.20 -8.85
CA ARG A 194 -10.44 12.49 -10.22
C ARG A 194 -9.30 12.84 -11.15
N ARG A 195 -8.36 13.67 -10.69
CA ARG A 195 -7.23 14.13 -11.49
C ARG A 195 -6.26 13.00 -11.81
N ASP A 196 -5.98 12.14 -10.83
CA ASP A 196 -4.82 11.24 -10.84
C ASP A 196 -5.19 9.76 -11.07
N ILE A 197 -6.48 9.41 -11.21
CA ILE A 197 -6.97 8.01 -11.23
C ILE A 197 -6.23 7.12 -12.25
N ALA A 198 -5.85 7.65 -13.39
CA ALA A 198 -5.12 6.90 -14.44
C ALA A 198 -3.70 6.48 -13.98
N GLY A 199 -3.10 7.24 -13.07
CA GLY A 199 -1.79 6.96 -12.47
C GLY A 199 -1.85 6.18 -11.16
N ILE A 200 -3.06 5.89 -10.64
CA ILE A 200 -3.24 5.15 -9.38
C ILE A 200 -3.26 3.66 -9.68
N GLY A 201 -2.36 2.91 -9.05
CA GLY A 201 -2.28 1.45 -9.15
C GLY A 201 -2.93 0.71 -7.99
N HIS A 202 -3.04 1.36 -6.83
CA HIS A 202 -3.69 0.83 -5.63
C HIS A 202 -4.29 1.95 -4.79
N ILE A 203 -5.37 1.66 -4.08
CA ILE A 203 -6.02 2.59 -3.15
C ILE A 203 -6.05 1.97 -1.76
N GLN A 204 -5.79 2.78 -0.72
CA GLN A 204 -5.96 2.36 0.67
C GLN A 204 -6.85 3.32 1.44
N ILE A 205 -7.49 2.82 2.49
CA ILE A 205 -8.45 3.54 3.33
C ILE A 205 -8.24 3.31 4.82
N ALA A 206 -8.40 4.39 5.58
CA ALA A 206 -8.56 4.37 7.04
C ALA A 206 -9.32 5.61 7.50
N GLY A 207 -9.99 5.54 8.64
CA GLY A 207 -10.64 6.71 9.26
C GLY A 207 -9.62 7.74 9.75
N VAL A 208 -9.87 9.01 9.46
CA VAL A 208 -9.05 10.16 9.89
C VAL A 208 -9.73 10.83 11.08
N PRO A 209 -9.02 11.23 12.17
CA PRO A 209 -7.56 11.33 12.29
C PRO A 209 -6.85 10.10 12.86
N ASP A 210 -7.53 9.10 13.42
CA ASP A 210 -6.96 8.12 14.35
C ASP A 210 -6.57 6.79 13.68
N ARG A 211 -6.72 6.69 12.35
CA ARG A 211 -6.44 5.50 11.53
C ARG A 211 -7.27 4.27 11.94
N HIS A 212 -8.53 4.50 12.33
CA HIS A 212 -9.51 3.46 12.66
C HIS A 212 -10.41 3.11 11.46
N GLU A 213 -11.56 2.47 11.73
CA GLU A 213 -12.55 2.10 10.72
C GLU A 213 -12.95 3.29 9.85
N PRO A 214 -13.12 3.10 8.52
CA PRO A 214 -13.62 4.12 7.60
C PRO A 214 -15.16 4.23 7.67
N ASP A 215 -15.69 4.36 8.87
CA ASP A 215 -17.11 4.51 9.19
C ASP A 215 -17.58 5.99 9.11
N LEU A 216 -18.71 6.31 9.72
CA LEU A 216 -19.25 7.67 9.74
C LEU A 216 -18.68 8.56 10.86
N HIS A 217 -17.79 8.00 11.72
CA HIS A 217 -17.19 8.70 12.86
C HIS A 217 -15.75 9.14 12.56
N ASN A 218 -15.54 9.80 11.41
CA ASN A 218 -14.24 10.34 11.01
C ASN A 218 -14.41 11.60 10.13
N GLU A 219 -13.29 12.25 9.75
CA GLU A 219 -13.30 13.48 8.95
C GLU A 219 -13.77 13.28 7.51
N LEU A 220 -13.78 12.05 6.98
CA LEU A 220 -14.09 11.73 5.60
C LEU A 220 -15.48 11.06 5.50
N TYR A 221 -16.28 11.50 4.54
CA TYR A 221 -17.52 10.82 4.22
C TYR A 221 -17.27 9.69 3.20
N TYR A 222 -16.90 8.52 3.70
CA TYR A 222 -16.53 7.36 2.89
C TYR A 222 -17.59 6.89 1.90
N PRO A 223 -18.90 6.90 2.19
CA PRO A 223 -19.90 6.55 1.19
C PRO A 223 -19.78 7.34 -0.13
N TYR A 224 -19.51 8.65 -0.05
CA TYR A 224 -19.25 9.46 -1.23
C TYR A 224 -17.95 9.09 -1.94
N LEU A 225 -16.88 8.79 -1.21
CA LEU A 225 -15.59 8.41 -1.79
C LEU A 225 -15.68 7.04 -2.48
N PHE A 226 -16.41 6.08 -1.93
CA PHE A 226 -16.65 4.78 -2.56
C PHE A 226 -17.45 4.92 -3.86
N GLU A 227 -18.52 5.73 -3.88
CA GLU A 227 -19.24 6.03 -5.11
C GLU A 227 -18.36 6.72 -6.15
N LEU A 228 -17.46 7.60 -5.71
CA LEU A 228 -16.52 8.28 -6.60
C LEU A 228 -15.52 7.29 -7.21
N ILE A 229 -14.93 6.40 -6.42
CA ILE A 229 -14.01 5.37 -6.89
C ILE A 229 -14.66 4.50 -7.97
N ASP A 230 -15.93 4.08 -7.76
CA ASP A 230 -16.70 3.34 -8.75
C ASP A 230 -16.96 4.15 -10.03
N LYS A 231 -17.40 5.41 -9.89
CA LYS A 231 -17.66 6.30 -11.03
C LYS A 231 -16.42 6.59 -11.86
N LEU A 232 -15.24 6.57 -11.24
CA LEU A 232 -13.96 6.73 -11.92
C LEU A 232 -13.48 5.44 -12.61
N GLY A 233 -14.20 4.33 -12.46
CA GLY A 233 -13.90 3.05 -13.11
C GLY A 233 -12.70 2.32 -12.51
N TYR A 234 -12.34 2.61 -11.25
CA TYR A 234 -11.27 1.88 -10.59
C TYR A 234 -11.69 0.44 -10.32
N SER A 235 -10.98 -0.51 -10.89
CA SER A 235 -11.28 -1.95 -10.82
C SER A 235 -10.34 -2.74 -9.92
N GLY A 236 -9.33 -2.09 -9.30
CA GLY A 236 -8.40 -2.70 -8.37
C GLY A 236 -9.02 -3.00 -7.00
N TRP A 237 -8.18 -3.49 -6.10
CA TRP A 237 -8.54 -3.67 -4.70
C TRP A 237 -8.36 -2.35 -3.94
N VAL A 238 -9.21 -2.16 -2.91
CA VAL A 238 -9.09 -1.07 -1.94
C VAL A 238 -8.65 -1.68 -0.61
N GLY A 239 -7.41 -1.42 -0.23
CA GLY A 239 -6.80 -1.96 1.00
C GLY A 239 -7.36 -1.31 2.25
N CYS A 240 -7.85 -2.13 3.18
CA CYS A 240 -8.37 -1.69 4.48
C CYS A 240 -7.21 -1.59 5.48
N GLU A 241 -6.40 -0.52 5.39
CA GLU A 241 -5.19 -0.35 6.18
C GLU A 241 -5.42 0.51 7.42
N TYR A 242 -6.21 -0.01 8.35
CA TYR A 242 -6.56 0.68 9.57
C TYR A 242 -6.40 -0.19 10.83
N ARG A 243 -6.36 0.45 11.99
CA ARG A 243 -6.30 -0.21 13.29
C ARG A 243 -7.71 -0.34 13.85
N PRO A 244 -8.25 -1.55 14.00
CA PRO A 244 -9.58 -1.75 14.60
C PRO A 244 -9.65 -1.12 16.00
N ARG A 245 -10.79 -0.45 16.32
CA ARG A 245 -11.03 0.08 17.66
C ARG A 245 -11.24 -1.03 18.71
N GLY A 246 -11.63 -2.21 18.24
CA GLY A 246 -11.91 -3.40 19.04
C GLY A 246 -11.68 -4.67 18.25
N ASN A 247 -12.57 -5.65 18.37
CA ASN A 247 -12.52 -6.86 17.53
C ASN A 247 -12.75 -6.49 16.06
N THR A 248 -11.90 -7.04 15.17
CA THR A 248 -11.95 -6.69 13.75
C THR A 248 -13.29 -7.02 13.13
N SER A 249 -13.80 -8.25 13.33
CA SER A 249 -15.05 -8.71 12.72
C SER A 249 -16.26 -7.87 13.16
N GLU A 250 -16.30 -7.45 14.43
CA GLU A 250 -17.36 -6.58 14.94
C GLU A 250 -17.28 -5.18 14.29
N GLY A 251 -16.06 -4.68 14.06
CA GLY A 251 -15.82 -3.37 13.45
C GLY A 251 -16.15 -3.26 11.95
N LEU A 252 -16.42 -4.37 11.25
CA LEU A 252 -16.70 -4.39 9.81
C LEU A 252 -18.14 -4.00 9.43
N GLN A 253 -18.94 -3.45 10.35
CA GLN A 253 -20.32 -3.04 10.03
C GLN A 253 -20.39 -2.03 8.89
N TRP A 254 -19.43 -1.09 8.79
CA TRP A 254 -19.36 -0.12 7.70
C TRP A 254 -19.25 -0.78 6.31
N MET A 255 -18.54 -1.90 6.21
CA MET A 255 -18.38 -2.66 4.96
C MET A 255 -19.66 -3.39 4.61
N ARG A 256 -20.28 -4.06 5.57
CA ARG A 256 -21.57 -4.73 5.39
C ARG A 256 -22.67 -3.75 4.97
N ASP A 257 -22.75 -2.58 5.61
CA ASP A 257 -23.70 -1.51 5.27
C ASP A 257 -23.48 -0.97 3.86
N TRP A 258 -22.23 -0.94 3.41
CA TRP A 258 -21.90 -0.53 2.04
C TRP A 258 -22.29 -1.60 1.02
N GLN A 259 -22.00 -2.86 1.29
CA GLN A 259 -22.30 -4.00 0.40
C GLN A 259 -23.81 -4.28 0.26
N ALA A 260 -24.61 -3.84 1.21
CA ALA A 260 -26.08 -4.00 1.20
C ALA A 260 -26.81 -2.94 0.34
N ARG A 261 -26.11 -1.95 -0.23
CA ARG A 261 -26.68 -0.88 -1.08
C ARG A 261 -26.80 -1.33 -2.52
#